data_e793faa7002aea6d0799577aa88246b9
#
_entry.id   e793faa7002aea6d0799577aa88246b9
#
_cell.length_a   1.000
_cell.length_b   1.000
_cell.length_c   1.000
_cell.angle_alpha   90.00
_cell.angle_beta   90.00
_cell.angle_gamma   90.00
#
_symmetry.space_group_name_H-M   'P 1'
#
loop_
_entity.id
_entity.type
_entity.pdbx_description
1 polymer ?
#
loop_
_entity_poly.entity_id
_entity_poly.type
_entity_poly.pdbx_seq_one_letter_code
_entity_poly.pdbx_strand_id
1 'polypeptide(L)'
;MTILVAYKNSTTAKAALHTALDIARETGEEVVVVNAGPGGEHRSKSLITEAEQLELQSVLDASGVPATFRQYARDRSTADEITAVASEIEPSLVVIGLRRRGGFGRFVMGSLADELLQKVDQPVLCVKEYRGTTPDAVSHVAQTDPSLGDTAPSRPYETPRPFAHAQDTREDQPREGGSSSV
;
A
#
# COMPACT_ATOMS: atom_id res chain seq x y z
N MET A 1 -14.12 1.60 -11.22
CA MET A 1 -13.25 0.64 -10.51
C MET A 1 -13.26 1.01 -9.03
N THR A 2 -12.89 0.10 -8.14
CA THR A 2 -13.05 0.27 -6.69
C THR A 2 -11.75 -0.04 -5.98
N ILE A 3 -11.37 0.78 -5.00
CA ILE A 3 -10.25 0.52 -4.09
C ILE A 3 -10.81 -0.01 -2.77
N LEU A 4 -10.35 -1.18 -2.32
CA LEU A 4 -10.74 -1.77 -1.05
C LEU A 4 -9.73 -1.42 0.05
N VAL A 5 -10.19 -0.87 1.17
CA VAL A 5 -9.33 -0.56 2.33
C VAL A 5 -9.70 -1.46 3.51
N ALA A 6 -8.75 -2.28 3.97
CA ALA A 6 -8.90 -3.01 5.21
C ALA A 6 -8.62 -2.09 6.40
N TYR A 7 -9.67 -1.74 7.16
CA TYR A 7 -9.62 -0.70 8.17
C TYR A 7 -9.88 -1.22 9.58
N LYS A 8 -9.11 -0.70 10.52
CA LYS A 8 -9.44 -0.69 11.95
C LYS A 8 -8.93 0.61 12.56
N ASN A 9 -9.40 1.01 13.74
CA ASN A 9 -8.92 2.24 14.36
C ASN A 9 -7.46 2.10 14.83
N SER A 10 -6.53 2.45 13.96
CA SER A 10 -5.09 2.49 14.21
C SER A 10 -4.41 3.49 13.30
N THR A 11 -3.26 4.03 13.73
CA THR A 11 -2.49 5.01 12.96
C THR A 11 -2.10 4.49 11.57
N THR A 12 -1.71 3.23 11.48
CA THR A 12 -1.35 2.60 10.20
C THR A 12 -2.54 2.42 9.26
N ALA A 13 -3.71 2.09 9.80
CA ALA A 13 -4.92 1.96 8.97
C ALA A 13 -5.46 3.33 8.54
N LYS A 14 -5.33 4.37 9.38
CA LYS A 14 -5.62 5.76 8.99
C LYS A 14 -4.70 6.21 7.85
N ALA A 15 -3.40 5.92 7.92
CA ALA A 15 -2.45 6.20 6.84
C ALA A 15 -2.82 5.45 5.54
N ALA A 16 -3.21 4.18 5.63
CA ALA A 16 -3.68 3.40 4.50
C ALA A 16 -4.94 4.00 3.86
N LEU A 17 -5.90 4.44 4.68
CA LEU A 17 -7.11 5.11 4.21
C LEU A 17 -6.79 6.41 3.47
N HIS A 18 -5.96 7.28 4.03
CA HIS A 18 -5.56 8.52 3.36
C HIS A 18 -4.87 8.25 2.01
N THR A 19 -3.94 7.30 1.98
CA THR A 19 -3.29 6.89 0.72
C THR A 19 -4.30 6.39 -0.32
N ALA A 20 -5.28 5.59 0.10
CA ALA A 20 -6.32 5.09 -0.79
C ALA A 20 -7.22 6.22 -1.33
N LEU A 21 -7.60 7.17 -0.47
CA LEU A 21 -8.38 8.34 -0.88
C LEU A 21 -7.61 9.24 -1.85
N ASP A 22 -6.30 9.42 -1.66
CA ASP A 22 -5.46 10.18 -2.59
C ASP A 22 -5.37 9.51 -3.96
N ILE A 23 -5.14 8.19 -3.99
CA ILE A 23 -5.14 7.42 -5.24
C ILE A 23 -6.52 7.51 -5.92
N ALA A 24 -7.61 7.30 -5.18
CA ALA A 24 -8.95 7.36 -5.72
C ALA A 24 -9.31 8.73 -6.30
N ARG A 25 -8.81 9.81 -5.68
CA ARG A 25 -8.99 11.19 -6.19
C ARG A 25 -8.29 11.38 -7.54
N GLU A 26 -7.12 10.79 -7.72
CA GLU A 26 -6.34 10.89 -8.96
C GLU A 26 -6.90 9.98 -10.06
N THR A 27 -7.37 8.79 -9.70
CA THR A 27 -7.86 7.78 -10.66
C THR A 27 -9.35 7.88 -10.97
N GLY A 28 -10.13 8.62 -10.17
CA GLY A 28 -11.58 8.69 -10.28
C GLY A 28 -12.30 7.42 -9.80
N GLU A 29 -11.65 6.61 -9.00
CA GLU A 29 -12.21 5.38 -8.44
C GLU A 29 -12.99 5.65 -7.15
N GLU A 30 -13.88 4.74 -6.77
CA GLU A 30 -14.55 4.77 -5.47
C GLU A 30 -13.75 3.99 -4.41
N VAL A 31 -13.96 4.30 -3.14
CA VAL A 31 -13.32 3.62 -2.03
C VAL A 31 -14.34 2.84 -1.20
N VAL A 32 -14.08 1.56 -0.99
CA VAL A 32 -14.84 0.72 -0.05
C VAL A 32 -13.97 0.42 1.17
N VAL A 33 -14.36 0.98 2.31
CA VAL A 33 -13.66 0.77 3.58
C VAL A 33 -14.33 -0.37 4.33
N VAL A 34 -13.57 -1.42 4.63
CA VAL A 34 -14.06 -2.61 5.31
C VAL A 34 -13.43 -2.75 6.68
N ASN A 35 -14.27 -2.78 7.70
CA ASN A 35 -13.91 -3.18 9.04
C ASN A 35 -14.54 -4.53 9.35
N ALA A 36 -13.74 -5.51 9.74
CA ALA A 36 -14.20 -6.84 10.02
C ALA A 36 -13.58 -7.40 11.32
N GLY A 37 -14.33 -8.26 11.96
CA GLY A 37 -13.88 -8.97 13.15
C GLY A 37 -14.82 -10.11 13.51
N PRO A 38 -14.37 -11.06 14.34
CA PRO A 38 -15.23 -12.13 14.83
C PRO A 38 -16.48 -11.55 15.50
N GLY A 39 -17.64 -12.13 15.17
CA GLY A 39 -18.88 -11.93 15.90
C GLY A 39 -18.87 -12.69 17.24
N GLY A 40 -19.95 -12.59 18.00
CA GLY A 40 -20.15 -13.32 19.26
C GLY A 40 -20.59 -12.42 20.41
N GLU A 41 -20.74 -13.00 21.58
CA GLU A 41 -21.24 -12.29 22.79
C GLU A 41 -20.34 -11.12 23.22
N HIS A 42 -19.04 -11.21 22.93
CA HIS A 42 -18.08 -10.16 23.23
C HIS A 42 -17.64 -9.48 21.93
N ARG A 43 -17.99 -8.20 21.80
CA ARG A 43 -17.56 -7.39 20.65
C ARG A 43 -16.05 -7.49 20.46
N SER A 44 -15.63 -7.92 19.28
CA SER A 44 -14.22 -8.03 18.94
C SER A 44 -13.52 -6.66 19.03
N LYS A 45 -12.32 -6.63 19.61
CA LYS A 45 -11.43 -5.43 19.62
C LYS A 45 -11.02 -4.98 18.21
N SER A 46 -11.31 -5.79 17.20
CA SER A 46 -11.06 -5.43 15.80
C SER A 46 -12.17 -4.55 15.21
N LEU A 47 -13.38 -4.62 15.77
CA LEU A 47 -14.52 -3.82 15.34
C LEU A 47 -14.42 -2.41 15.89
N ILE A 48 -14.64 -1.42 15.03
CA ILE A 48 -14.68 -0.03 15.46
C ILE A 48 -16.01 0.27 16.18
N THR A 49 -15.97 1.20 17.10
CA THR A 49 -17.14 1.67 17.85
C THR A 49 -18.00 2.59 16.99
N GLU A 50 -19.21 2.87 17.44
CA GLU A 50 -20.09 3.83 16.77
C GLU A 50 -19.48 5.23 16.70
N ALA A 51 -18.80 5.68 17.77
CA ALA A 51 -18.09 6.97 17.76
C ALA A 51 -16.95 7.01 16.74
N GLU A 52 -16.16 5.93 16.65
CA GLU A 52 -15.10 5.79 15.66
C GLU A 52 -15.64 5.70 14.23
N GLN A 53 -16.83 5.13 14.06
CA GLN A 53 -17.52 5.10 12.77
C GLN A 53 -17.96 6.51 12.33
N LEU A 54 -18.48 7.32 13.25
CA LEU A 54 -18.85 8.71 12.97
C LEU A 54 -17.62 9.54 12.58
N GLU A 55 -16.49 9.36 13.29
CA GLU A 55 -15.22 10.01 12.91
C GLU A 55 -14.76 9.59 11.51
N LEU A 56 -14.82 8.29 11.23
CA LEU A 56 -14.47 7.76 9.91
C LEU A 56 -15.37 8.33 8.82
N GLN A 57 -16.68 8.36 9.05
CA GLN A 57 -17.65 8.90 8.09
C GLN A 57 -17.35 10.37 7.78
N SER A 58 -17.02 11.17 8.80
CA SER A 58 -16.64 12.57 8.61
C SER A 58 -15.40 12.72 7.71
N VAL A 59 -14.42 11.81 7.83
CA VAL A 59 -13.23 11.79 6.96
C VAL A 59 -13.60 11.41 5.53
N LEU A 60 -14.48 10.44 5.36
CA LEU A 60 -14.94 10.01 4.03
C LEU A 60 -15.73 11.12 3.33
N ASP A 61 -16.66 11.75 4.03
CA ASP A 61 -17.49 12.84 3.48
C ASP A 61 -16.63 14.06 3.09
N ALA A 62 -15.61 14.38 3.90
CA ALA A 62 -14.69 15.48 3.63
C ALA A 62 -13.69 15.19 2.51
N SER A 63 -13.52 13.93 2.12
CA SER A 63 -12.51 13.52 1.13
C SER A 63 -12.80 13.98 -0.29
N GLY A 64 -14.08 14.23 -0.62
CA GLY A 64 -14.53 14.49 -1.99
C GLY A 64 -14.47 13.28 -2.94
N VAL A 65 -14.19 12.09 -2.40
CA VAL A 65 -14.14 10.83 -3.13
C VAL A 65 -15.41 10.02 -2.83
N PRO A 66 -16.07 9.39 -3.81
CA PRO A 66 -17.15 8.45 -3.52
C PRO A 66 -16.63 7.31 -2.63
N ALA A 67 -17.12 7.24 -1.41
CA ALA A 67 -16.63 6.27 -0.44
C ALA A 67 -17.76 5.64 0.38
N THR A 68 -17.64 4.35 0.66
CA THR A 68 -18.60 3.58 1.46
C THR A 68 -17.88 2.87 2.60
N PHE A 69 -18.51 2.83 3.77
CA PHE A 69 -18.03 2.05 4.90
C PHE A 69 -18.92 0.81 5.12
N ARG A 70 -18.29 -0.35 5.29
CA ARG A 70 -18.95 -1.62 5.61
C ARG A 70 -18.32 -2.24 6.84
N GLN A 71 -19.13 -2.63 7.83
CA GLN A 71 -18.67 -3.36 9.01
C GLN A 71 -19.27 -4.74 9.04
N TYR A 72 -18.42 -5.75 9.27
CA TYR A 72 -18.82 -7.14 9.35
C TYR A 72 -18.42 -7.75 10.71
N ALA A 73 -19.40 -8.26 11.43
CA ALA A 73 -19.23 -8.98 12.69
C ALA A 73 -19.81 -10.40 12.52
N ARG A 74 -19.12 -11.22 11.73
CA ARG A 74 -19.53 -12.58 11.40
C ARG A 74 -18.62 -13.59 12.10
N ASP A 75 -19.04 -14.86 12.08
CA ASP A 75 -18.25 -15.96 12.65
C ASP A 75 -17.15 -16.44 11.69
N ARG A 76 -16.31 -15.46 11.25
CA ARG A 76 -15.17 -15.65 10.35
C ARG A 76 -13.97 -14.85 10.84
N SER A 77 -12.77 -15.25 10.40
CA SER A 77 -11.58 -14.43 10.63
C SER A 77 -11.69 -13.09 9.88
N THR A 78 -10.99 -12.07 10.37
CA THR A 78 -10.93 -10.76 9.69
C THR A 78 -10.38 -10.91 8.27
N ALA A 79 -9.38 -11.77 8.06
CA ALA A 79 -8.81 -12.00 6.74
C ALA A 79 -9.80 -12.66 5.78
N ASP A 80 -10.52 -13.69 6.24
CA ASP A 80 -11.52 -14.38 5.42
C ASP A 80 -12.68 -13.47 5.01
N GLU A 81 -13.12 -12.60 5.93
CA GLU A 81 -14.17 -11.63 5.60
C GLU A 81 -13.72 -10.59 4.57
N ILE A 82 -12.52 -10.04 4.72
CA ILE A 82 -11.96 -9.10 3.75
C ILE A 82 -11.72 -9.77 2.40
N THR A 83 -11.23 -11.01 2.38
CA THR A 83 -11.06 -11.79 1.15
C THR A 83 -12.40 -12.05 0.47
N ALA A 84 -13.45 -12.38 1.23
CA ALA A 84 -14.79 -12.57 0.67
C ALA A 84 -15.33 -11.29 0.02
N VAL A 85 -15.15 -10.14 0.68
CA VAL A 85 -15.53 -8.84 0.11
C VAL A 85 -14.68 -8.51 -1.14
N ALA A 86 -13.37 -8.77 -1.11
CA ALA A 86 -12.52 -8.59 -2.28
C ALA A 86 -12.98 -9.43 -3.48
N SER A 87 -13.37 -10.68 -3.24
CA SER A 87 -13.94 -11.55 -4.29
C SER A 87 -15.31 -11.09 -4.78
N GLU A 88 -16.12 -10.42 -3.92
CA GLU A 88 -17.45 -9.90 -4.28
C GLU A 88 -17.36 -8.65 -5.18
N ILE A 89 -16.48 -7.71 -4.83
CA ILE A 89 -16.41 -6.40 -5.48
C ILE A 89 -15.31 -6.29 -6.54
N GLU A 90 -14.41 -7.27 -6.62
CA GLU A 90 -13.26 -7.33 -7.53
C GLU A 90 -12.51 -5.99 -7.62
N PRO A 91 -11.94 -5.49 -6.49
CA PRO A 91 -11.31 -4.19 -6.47
C PRO A 91 -10.06 -4.17 -7.36
N SER A 92 -9.76 -3.01 -7.94
CA SER A 92 -8.50 -2.77 -8.67
C SER A 92 -7.28 -2.81 -7.76
N LEU A 93 -7.48 -2.48 -6.47
CA LEU A 93 -6.44 -2.40 -5.47
C LEU A 93 -6.99 -2.70 -4.07
N VAL A 94 -6.26 -3.50 -3.30
CA VAL A 94 -6.50 -3.69 -1.85
C VAL A 94 -5.44 -2.93 -1.08
N VAL A 95 -5.84 -2.05 -0.15
CA VAL A 95 -4.92 -1.22 0.64
C VAL A 95 -4.96 -1.63 2.11
N ILE A 96 -3.82 -1.91 2.69
CA ILE A 96 -3.67 -2.36 4.08
C ILE A 96 -2.59 -1.55 4.82
N GLY A 97 -2.83 -1.29 6.11
CA GLY A 97 -1.84 -0.66 6.97
C GLY A 97 -0.87 -1.68 7.57
N LEU A 98 0.42 -1.43 7.45
CA LEU A 98 1.47 -2.25 8.07
C LEU A 98 1.93 -1.69 9.41
N ARG A 99 1.83 -2.50 10.46
CA ARG A 99 2.35 -2.15 11.78
C ARG A 99 3.83 -2.52 11.91
N ARG A 100 4.66 -1.57 12.37
CA ARG A 100 6.02 -1.89 12.82
C ARG A 100 5.94 -2.56 14.20
N ARG A 101 6.51 -3.75 14.34
CA ARG A 101 6.75 -4.39 15.64
C ARG A 101 8.24 -4.43 15.92
N GLY A 102 8.64 -3.93 17.12
CA GLY A 102 9.93 -4.17 17.74
C GLY A 102 11.06 -3.19 17.41
N GLY A 103 11.99 -3.05 18.39
CA GLY A 103 13.07 -2.07 18.44
C GLY A 103 14.29 -2.34 17.54
N PHE A 104 14.27 -3.30 16.64
CA PHE A 104 15.41 -3.64 15.77
C PHE A 104 15.19 -3.33 14.28
N GLY A 105 14.27 -2.43 13.94
CA GLY A 105 14.12 -1.98 12.56
C GLY A 105 13.59 -3.02 11.56
N ARG A 106 13.34 -4.25 11.98
CA ARG A 106 12.72 -5.28 11.13
C ARG A 106 11.23 -5.06 11.04
N PHE A 107 10.72 -5.05 9.82
CA PHE A 107 9.29 -5.09 9.58
C PHE A 107 8.80 -6.50 9.85
N VAL A 108 7.97 -6.67 10.87
CA VAL A 108 7.22 -7.91 11.04
C VAL A 108 5.85 -7.66 10.43
N MET A 109 5.57 -8.37 9.35
CA MET A 109 4.24 -8.38 8.77
C MET A 109 3.26 -8.93 9.80
N GLY A 110 2.15 -8.22 10.03
CA GLY A 110 1.11 -8.72 10.94
C GLY A 110 0.38 -9.90 10.28
N SER A 111 -0.19 -10.80 11.08
CA SER A 111 -0.93 -11.97 10.60
C SER A 111 -1.99 -11.63 9.55
N LEU A 112 -2.74 -10.55 9.75
CA LEU A 112 -3.74 -10.10 8.79
C LEU A 112 -3.13 -9.75 7.42
N ALA A 113 -2.02 -9.01 7.40
CA ALA A 113 -1.38 -8.63 6.15
C ALA A 113 -0.79 -9.86 5.43
N ASP A 114 -0.18 -10.77 6.19
CA ASP A 114 0.37 -12.01 5.67
C ASP A 114 -0.74 -12.90 5.07
N GLU A 115 -1.84 -13.08 5.79
CA GLU A 115 -2.99 -13.84 5.30
C GLU A 115 -3.63 -13.21 4.06
N LEU A 116 -3.80 -11.89 4.02
CA LEU A 116 -4.41 -11.21 2.86
C LEU A 116 -3.53 -11.33 1.63
N LEU A 117 -2.21 -11.17 1.75
CA LEU A 117 -1.27 -11.33 0.64
C LEU A 117 -1.27 -12.74 0.04
N GLN A 118 -1.68 -13.75 0.82
CA GLN A 118 -1.79 -15.13 0.35
C GLN A 118 -3.16 -15.48 -0.22
N LYS A 119 -4.22 -14.76 0.17
CA LYS A 119 -5.61 -15.14 -0.12
C LYS A 119 -6.29 -14.28 -1.19
N VAL A 120 -5.84 -13.05 -1.38
CA VAL A 120 -6.45 -12.15 -2.38
C VAL A 120 -5.68 -12.21 -3.69
N ASP A 121 -6.41 -12.26 -4.79
CA ASP A 121 -5.84 -12.30 -6.14
C ASP A 121 -5.52 -10.89 -6.68
N GLN A 122 -6.09 -9.87 -6.07
CA GLN A 122 -5.93 -8.47 -6.49
C GLN A 122 -4.59 -7.90 -6.00
N PRO A 123 -4.06 -6.87 -6.68
CA PRO A 123 -2.90 -6.12 -6.20
C PRO A 123 -3.10 -5.61 -4.77
N VAL A 124 -2.07 -5.73 -3.92
CA VAL A 124 -2.12 -5.28 -2.52
C VAL A 124 -1.08 -4.18 -2.28
N LEU A 125 -1.54 -3.02 -1.83
CA LEU A 125 -0.69 -1.92 -1.38
C LEU A 125 -0.55 -1.95 0.14
N CYS A 126 0.67 -2.14 0.61
CA CYS A 126 1.02 -2.13 2.02
C CYS A 126 1.52 -0.74 2.45
N VAL A 127 0.72 -0.01 3.22
CA VAL A 127 1.05 1.35 3.68
C VAL A 127 1.66 1.31 5.07
N LYS A 128 2.79 1.98 5.24
CA LYS A 128 3.48 2.15 6.53
C LYS A 128 3.14 3.51 7.10
N GLU A 129 3.00 3.58 8.44
CA GLU A 129 2.97 4.87 9.11
C GLU A 129 4.31 5.58 8.90
N TYR A 130 4.27 6.76 8.32
CA TYR A 130 5.44 7.62 8.20
C TYR A 130 5.64 8.35 9.54
N ARG A 131 6.74 8.06 10.23
CA ARG A 131 7.13 8.73 11.48
C ARG A 131 8.08 9.92 11.27
N GLY A 132 8.25 10.34 10.04
CA GLY A 132 8.91 11.61 9.75
C GLY A 132 7.95 12.75 10.03
N THR A 133 8.49 13.92 10.41
CA THR A 133 7.77 15.19 10.34
C THR A 133 7.12 15.21 8.95
N THR A 134 5.80 15.33 8.89
CA THR A 134 5.13 15.70 7.65
C THR A 134 5.92 16.87 7.10
N PRO A 135 6.48 16.84 5.90
CA PRO A 135 6.83 18.08 5.26
C PRO A 135 5.50 18.82 5.23
N ASP A 136 5.41 19.94 5.92
CA ASP A 136 4.24 20.81 5.85
C ASP A 136 3.87 20.85 4.39
N ALA A 137 2.61 20.55 4.09
CA ALA A 137 2.07 20.54 2.76
C ALA A 137 2.66 21.73 2.05
N VAL A 138 3.42 21.43 1.01
CA VAL A 138 4.29 22.37 0.33
C VAL A 138 3.50 23.63 0.00
N SER A 139 3.55 24.60 0.91
CA SER A 139 3.24 25.98 0.60
C SER A 139 4.40 26.51 -0.22
N HIS A 140 4.63 25.93 -1.41
CA HIS A 140 5.35 26.58 -2.47
C HIS A 140 4.41 27.64 -3.09
N VAL A 141 4.04 28.59 -2.26
CA VAL A 141 3.90 29.93 -2.79
C VAL A 141 5.35 30.34 -3.10
N ALA A 142 5.67 30.36 -4.37
CA ALA A 142 6.89 30.94 -4.87
C ALA A 142 7.01 32.37 -4.35
N GLN A 143 7.73 32.54 -3.24
CA GLN A 143 8.32 33.84 -2.93
C GLN A 143 9.50 33.97 -3.87
N THR A 144 9.24 34.55 -5.01
CA THR A 144 10.28 35.13 -5.86
C THR A 144 10.88 36.29 -5.07
N ASP A 145 12.04 36.05 -4.50
CA ASP A 145 12.90 37.09 -3.97
C ASP A 145 13.52 37.82 -5.16
N PRO A 146 13.24 39.13 -5.39
CA PRO A 146 13.73 39.84 -6.55
C PRO A 146 15.19 40.27 -6.44
N SER A 147 15.96 39.80 -5.45
CA SER A 147 17.31 40.30 -5.18
C SER A 147 18.47 39.32 -5.50
N LEU A 148 18.19 38.14 -6.04
CA LEU A 148 19.27 37.24 -6.45
C LEU A 148 19.41 37.23 -7.98
N GLY A 149 20.41 38.05 -8.45
CA GLY A 149 20.83 38.09 -9.82
C GLY A 149 21.33 36.77 -10.36
N ASP A 150 20.93 36.55 -11.57
CA ASP A 150 21.35 35.66 -12.61
C ASP A 150 22.78 35.11 -12.46
N THR A 151 22.93 33.87 -11.96
CA THR A 151 24.06 32.98 -12.26
C THR A 151 23.76 31.56 -11.80
N ALA A 152 23.08 30.80 -12.62
CA ALA A 152 23.01 29.35 -12.48
C ALA A 152 23.73 28.69 -13.65
N PRO A 153 24.80 27.90 -13.43
CA PRO A 153 25.29 27.00 -14.46
C PRO A 153 24.34 25.81 -14.58
N SER A 154 23.63 25.74 -15.68
CA SER A 154 22.85 24.60 -16.11
C SER A 154 23.74 23.38 -16.28
N ARG A 155 23.64 22.39 -15.37
CA ARG A 155 24.15 21.04 -15.64
C ARG A 155 23.11 20.30 -16.46
N PRO A 156 23.47 19.72 -17.60
CA PRO A 156 22.56 18.89 -18.38
C PRO A 156 22.22 17.64 -17.57
N TYR A 157 20.93 17.27 -17.56
CA TYR A 157 20.45 16.04 -17.01
C TYR A 157 21.02 14.86 -17.81
N GLU A 158 21.96 14.10 -17.21
CA GLU A 158 22.44 12.87 -17.83
C GLU A 158 21.37 11.80 -17.71
N THR A 159 20.81 11.38 -18.81
CA THR A 159 19.89 10.24 -18.87
C THR A 159 20.64 8.97 -18.45
N PRO A 160 20.06 8.13 -17.57
CA PRO A 160 20.65 6.84 -17.22
C PRO A 160 20.81 5.97 -18.47
N ARG A 161 22.00 5.42 -18.66
CA ARG A 161 22.25 4.47 -19.76
C ARG A 161 21.41 3.22 -19.58
N PRO A 162 20.79 2.69 -20.63
CA PRO A 162 20.08 1.41 -20.55
C PRO A 162 21.08 0.29 -20.21
N PHE A 163 20.64 -0.63 -19.35
CA PHE A 163 21.41 -1.79 -18.97
C PHE A 163 21.85 -2.57 -20.21
N ALA A 164 23.18 -2.68 -20.41
CA ALA A 164 23.73 -3.54 -21.44
C ALA A 164 23.45 -5.01 -21.04
N HIS A 165 22.76 -5.74 -21.89
CA HIS A 165 22.63 -7.18 -21.77
C HIS A 165 24.04 -7.80 -21.92
N ALA A 166 24.49 -8.46 -20.85
CA ALA A 166 25.66 -9.32 -20.93
C ALA A 166 25.35 -10.47 -21.91
N GLN A 167 26.01 -10.46 -23.05
CA GLN A 167 26.01 -11.60 -23.97
C GLN A 167 26.87 -12.68 -23.35
N ASP A 168 26.24 -13.78 -22.94
CA ASP A 168 26.88 -15.01 -22.49
C ASP A 168 27.44 -15.71 -23.72
N THR A 169 28.70 -15.42 -24.05
CA THR A 169 29.48 -16.18 -25.03
C THR A 169 30.05 -17.40 -24.33
N ARG A 170 29.31 -18.49 -24.34
CA ARG A 170 29.87 -19.83 -24.08
C ARG A 170 30.69 -20.21 -25.29
N GLU A 171 32.00 -20.12 -25.18
CA GLU A 171 32.92 -20.77 -26.07
C GLU A 171 32.80 -22.29 -25.94
N ASP A 172 32.41 -22.92 -27.05
CA ASP A 172 32.35 -24.32 -27.28
C ASP A 172 33.82 -24.84 -27.42
N GLN A 173 34.30 -25.63 -26.43
CA GLN A 173 35.60 -26.29 -26.52
C GLN A 173 35.36 -27.71 -27.04
N PRO A 174 36.00 -28.11 -28.17
CA PRO A 174 35.93 -29.48 -28.66
C PRO A 174 36.74 -30.41 -27.75
N ARG A 175 36.08 -31.47 -27.27
CA ARG A 175 36.77 -32.61 -26.61
C ARG A 175 37.46 -33.45 -27.65
N GLU A 176 38.76 -33.32 -27.70
CA GLU A 176 39.60 -34.29 -28.43
C GLU A 176 39.60 -35.66 -27.73
N GLY A 177 39.46 -36.67 -28.54
CA GLY A 177 39.46 -38.04 -28.14
C GLY A 177 40.86 -38.55 -27.74
N GLY A 178 40.88 -39.42 -26.76
CA GLY A 178 42.06 -40.23 -26.38
C GLY A 178 41.68 -41.69 -26.34
N SER A 179 41.96 -42.35 -27.41
CA SER A 179 42.06 -43.80 -27.57
C SER A 179 43.19 -44.34 -26.71
N SER A 180 43.05 -45.52 -26.07
CA SER A 180 43.92 -46.64 -26.15
C SER A 180 43.66 -47.65 -25.04
N SER A 181 43.26 -48.84 -25.41
CA SER A 181 43.97 -50.13 -25.33
C SER A 181 44.54 -50.53 -23.94
N VAL A 182 44.07 -51.56 -23.34
CA VAL A 182 44.45 -52.96 -23.24
C VAL A 182 43.44 -53.64 -22.32
#